data_8e5913d597a58e27324ad461bb24c3fc
#
_entry.id   8e5913d597a58e27324ad461bb24c3fc
#
_cell.length_a   1.000
_cell.length_b   1.000
_cell.length_c   1.000
_cell.angle_alpha   90.00
_cell.angle_beta   90.00
_cell.angle_gamma   90.00
#
_symmetry.space_group_name_H-M   'P 1'
#
loop_
_entity.id
_entity.type
_entity.pdbx_description
1 polymer ?
#
loop_
_entity_poly.entity_id
_entity_poly.type
_entity_poly.pdbx_seq_one_letter_code
_entity_poly.pdbx_strand_id
1 'polypeptide(L)'
;VRLRDFIEDEDGWLYAVSTYDNTDRIGCVLRYVPEENGARIHPSGRRYTKYDFEEAYAHIARFKPHYSGLLHRIPHSDVKRVLKPDMEIRRIAAAHPRVRKLVSLFAQPTGTVGCTGSLLCELENESSDIDMVVYGKNWFSAQALVRQGIREGKIEGLSEAMWRKVYEKRKPEIPYDSFVLHEKRKWNRGQIEGTYF
;
A
#
# COMPACT_ATOMS: atom_id res chain seq x y z
N VAL A 1 1.02 -13.00 10.15
CA VAL A 1 0.66 -12.15 9.00
C VAL A 1 -0.37 -11.13 9.47
N ARG A 2 -0.20 -9.85 9.09
CA ARG A 2 -1.06 -8.74 9.49
C ARG A 2 -1.64 -8.04 8.26
N LEU A 3 -2.73 -7.32 8.44
CA LEU A 3 -3.24 -6.38 7.44
C LEU A 3 -2.11 -5.46 6.93
N ARG A 4 -2.02 -5.29 5.62
CA ARG A 4 -1.00 -4.53 4.89
C ARG A 4 0.38 -5.19 4.76
N ASP A 5 0.62 -6.36 5.36
CA ASP A 5 1.75 -7.20 4.92
C ASP A 5 1.55 -7.60 3.44
N PHE A 6 2.62 -7.96 2.77
CA PHE A 6 2.55 -8.68 1.50
C PHE A 6 3.02 -10.12 1.71
N ILE A 7 2.43 -11.03 0.98
CA ILE A 7 2.89 -12.42 0.90
C ILE A 7 3.31 -12.74 -0.53
N GLU A 8 4.33 -13.56 -0.66
CA GLU A 8 4.80 -14.14 -1.92
C GLU A 8 4.57 -15.64 -1.87
N ASP A 9 3.97 -16.21 -2.93
CA ASP A 9 3.84 -17.66 -3.07
C ASP A 9 5.04 -18.28 -3.82
N GLU A 10 5.02 -19.60 -4.02
CA GLU A 10 6.13 -20.32 -4.66
C GLU A 10 6.38 -19.90 -6.11
N ASP A 11 5.35 -19.45 -6.82
CA ASP A 11 5.47 -18.93 -8.20
C ASP A 11 5.99 -17.47 -8.24
N GLY A 12 6.11 -16.85 -7.07
CA GLY A 12 6.57 -15.47 -6.91
C GLY A 12 5.46 -14.44 -7.13
N TRP A 13 4.18 -14.86 -7.06
CA TRP A 13 3.07 -13.92 -7.09
C TRP A 13 2.97 -13.18 -5.76
N LEU A 14 2.70 -11.88 -5.82
CA LEU A 14 2.66 -11.01 -4.65
C LEU A 14 1.23 -10.55 -4.36
N TYR A 15 0.81 -10.79 -3.12
CA TYR A 15 -0.55 -10.49 -2.64
C TYR A 15 -0.51 -9.53 -1.47
N ALA A 16 -1.39 -8.52 -1.49
CA ALA A 16 -1.59 -7.62 -0.36
C ALA A 16 -2.57 -8.21 0.65
N VAL A 17 -2.15 -8.39 1.89
CA VAL A 17 -3.02 -8.87 2.97
C VAL A 17 -4.09 -7.83 3.27
N SER A 18 -5.36 -8.24 3.20
CA SER A 18 -6.53 -7.36 3.20
C SER A 18 -7.56 -7.66 4.30
N THR A 19 -7.25 -8.58 5.21
CA THR A 19 -8.08 -8.87 6.39
C THR A 19 -7.27 -8.92 7.67
N TYR A 20 -7.93 -8.78 8.80
CA TYR A 20 -7.36 -8.97 10.13
C TYR A 20 -7.34 -10.45 10.56
N ASP A 21 -8.36 -11.22 10.13
CA ASP A 21 -8.42 -12.64 10.42
C ASP A 21 -7.69 -13.44 9.33
N ASN A 22 -6.53 -13.94 9.73
CA ASN A 22 -5.64 -14.76 8.90
C ASN A 22 -5.28 -16.08 9.61
N THR A 23 -6.16 -16.60 10.47
CA THR A 23 -5.88 -17.77 11.31
C THR A 23 -5.85 -19.07 10.49
N ASP A 24 -6.88 -19.33 9.71
CA ASP A 24 -7.00 -20.53 8.87
C ASP A 24 -6.28 -20.33 7.51
N ARG A 25 -6.70 -19.30 6.79
CA ARG A 25 -6.13 -18.91 5.48
C ARG A 25 -5.93 -17.41 5.45
N ILE A 26 -4.92 -16.96 4.72
CA ILE A 26 -4.62 -15.54 4.57
C ILE A 26 -5.58 -14.92 3.57
N GLY A 27 -6.37 -13.94 4.04
CA GLY A 27 -7.24 -13.14 3.19
C GLY A 27 -6.47 -11.99 2.55
N CYS A 28 -6.33 -12.01 1.24
CA CYS A 28 -5.49 -11.08 0.50
C CYS A 28 -6.04 -10.80 -0.91
N VAL A 29 -5.40 -9.88 -1.62
CA VAL A 29 -5.69 -9.55 -3.02
C VAL A 29 -4.40 -9.62 -3.82
N LEU A 30 -4.42 -10.30 -4.96
CA LEU A 30 -3.31 -10.36 -5.90
C LEU A 30 -2.95 -8.96 -6.39
N ARG A 31 -1.67 -8.63 -6.40
CA ARG A 31 -1.20 -7.32 -6.85
C ARG A 31 -0.16 -7.39 -7.95
N TYR A 32 0.74 -8.36 -7.92
CA TYR A 32 1.82 -8.49 -8.91
C TYR A 32 2.04 -9.93 -9.29
N VAL A 33 2.18 -10.17 -10.58
CA VAL A 33 2.51 -11.48 -11.16
C VAL A 33 3.79 -11.33 -11.99
N PRO A 34 4.75 -12.26 -11.85
CA PRO A 34 5.92 -12.30 -12.72
C PRO A 34 5.52 -12.56 -14.18
N GLU A 35 5.90 -11.66 -15.08
CA GLU A 35 5.64 -11.77 -16.52
C GLU A 35 6.78 -11.14 -17.30
N GLU A 36 7.22 -11.76 -18.40
CA GLU A 36 8.37 -11.28 -19.21
C GLU A 36 8.19 -9.83 -19.70
N ASN A 37 6.96 -9.46 -20.08
CA ASN A 37 6.61 -8.13 -20.57
C ASN A 37 6.05 -7.21 -19.48
N GLY A 38 6.15 -7.60 -18.20
CA GLY A 38 5.64 -6.82 -17.07
C GLY A 38 6.29 -5.44 -16.99
N ALA A 39 5.47 -4.42 -16.72
CA ALA A 39 5.91 -3.02 -16.70
C ALA A 39 6.69 -2.64 -15.42
N ARG A 40 6.67 -3.48 -14.39
CA ARG A 40 7.39 -3.28 -13.12
C ARG A 40 8.65 -4.12 -13.12
N ILE A 41 9.76 -3.54 -12.72
CA ILE A 41 11.07 -4.21 -12.73
C ILE A 41 11.59 -4.25 -11.28
N HIS A 42 11.74 -5.46 -10.76
CA HIS A 42 12.39 -5.70 -9.47
C HIS A 42 13.91 -5.54 -9.61
N PRO A 43 14.66 -5.15 -8.57
CA PRO A 43 16.14 -5.02 -8.62
C PRO A 43 16.88 -6.29 -9.08
N SER A 44 16.29 -7.46 -8.92
CA SER A 44 16.82 -8.73 -9.46
C SER A 44 16.74 -8.86 -10.99
N GLY A 45 16.13 -7.90 -11.68
CA GLY A 45 15.84 -7.95 -13.11
C GLY A 45 14.53 -8.67 -13.47
N ARG A 46 13.86 -9.32 -12.51
CA ARG A 46 12.56 -9.97 -12.74
C ARG A 46 11.49 -8.92 -13.02
N ARG A 47 10.67 -9.15 -14.03
CA ARG A 47 9.59 -8.24 -14.42
C ARG A 47 8.25 -8.73 -13.87
N TYR A 48 7.36 -7.77 -13.58
CA TYR A 48 6.05 -8.03 -13.00
C TYR A 48 4.97 -7.18 -13.68
N THR A 49 3.78 -7.75 -13.82
CA THR A 49 2.56 -7.02 -14.16
C THR A 49 1.81 -6.70 -12.87
N LYS A 50 1.38 -5.43 -12.73
CA LYS A 50 0.52 -4.99 -11.63
C LYS A 50 -0.92 -5.15 -12.06
N TYR A 51 -1.71 -5.87 -11.26
CA TYR A 51 -3.13 -6.09 -11.49
C TYR A 51 -3.99 -5.13 -10.67
N ASP A 52 -5.08 -4.63 -11.27
CA ASP A 52 -6.17 -4.00 -10.52
C ASP A 52 -7.06 -5.08 -9.85
N PHE A 53 -8.19 -4.67 -9.25
CA PHE A 53 -9.02 -5.63 -8.53
C PHE A 53 -9.74 -6.60 -9.48
N GLU A 54 -10.33 -6.12 -10.57
CA GLU A 54 -11.10 -6.94 -11.51
C GLU A 54 -10.18 -7.92 -12.24
N GLU A 55 -9.05 -7.42 -12.74
CA GLU A 55 -7.99 -8.22 -13.36
C GLU A 55 -7.46 -9.29 -12.39
N ALA A 56 -7.21 -8.94 -11.13
CA ALA A 56 -6.71 -9.85 -10.11
C ALA A 56 -7.69 -11.02 -9.87
N TYR A 57 -8.97 -10.74 -9.76
CA TYR A 57 -9.99 -11.78 -9.58
C TYR A 57 -10.10 -12.68 -10.80
N ALA A 58 -10.12 -12.13 -12.01
CA ALA A 58 -10.14 -12.89 -13.25
C ALA A 58 -8.90 -13.78 -13.39
N HIS A 59 -7.71 -13.23 -13.05
CA HIS A 59 -6.46 -13.96 -13.13
C HIS A 59 -6.41 -15.14 -12.13
N ILE A 60 -6.82 -14.92 -10.87
CA ILE A 60 -6.92 -15.98 -9.87
C ILE A 60 -7.92 -17.06 -10.28
N ALA A 61 -9.10 -16.67 -10.75
CA ALA A 61 -10.11 -17.63 -11.19
C ALA A 61 -9.60 -18.53 -12.33
N ARG A 62 -8.75 -17.99 -13.19
CA ARG A 62 -8.16 -18.73 -14.32
C ARG A 62 -7.00 -19.65 -13.91
N PHE A 63 -6.07 -19.16 -13.11
CA PHE A 63 -4.79 -19.84 -12.88
C PHE A 63 -4.67 -20.52 -11.51
N LYS A 64 -5.36 -20.00 -10.49
CA LYS A 64 -5.34 -20.53 -9.12
C LYS A 64 -6.76 -20.52 -8.51
N PRO A 65 -7.74 -21.20 -9.14
CA PRO A 65 -9.16 -21.16 -8.74
C PRO A 65 -9.39 -21.60 -7.29
N HIS A 66 -8.51 -22.40 -6.72
CA HIS A 66 -8.56 -22.84 -5.31
C HIS A 66 -8.26 -21.72 -4.30
N TYR A 67 -7.78 -20.56 -4.75
CA TYR A 67 -7.65 -19.33 -3.95
C TYR A 67 -8.84 -18.38 -4.09
N SER A 68 -9.79 -18.67 -4.99
CA SER A 68 -10.93 -17.79 -5.27
C SER A 68 -11.83 -17.60 -4.05
N GLY A 69 -12.40 -16.41 -3.91
CA GLY A 69 -13.32 -16.02 -2.85
C GLY A 69 -13.57 -14.52 -2.86
N LEU A 70 -14.35 -14.01 -1.90
CA LEU A 70 -14.54 -12.56 -1.73
C LEU A 70 -13.20 -11.82 -1.52
N LEU A 71 -12.28 -12.44 -0.79
CA LEU A 71 -10.85 -12.19 -0.84
C LEU A 71 -10.18 -13.48 -1.31
N HIS A 72 -9.04 -13.39 -1.96
CA HIS A 72 -8.25 -14.60 -2.21
C HIS A 72 -7.84 -15.20 -0.88
N ARG A 73 -7.96 -16.52 -0.74
CA ARG A 73 -7.74 -17.27 0.51
C ARG A 73 -6.57 -18.23 0.33
N ILE A 74 -5.38 -17.78 0.75
CA ILE A 74 -4.13 -18.51 0.55
C ILE A 74 -3.79 -19.32 1.81
N PRO A 75 -3.57 -20.66 1.72
CA PRO A 75 -3.07 -21.45 2.83
C PRO A 75 -1.70 -20.96 3.29
N HIS A 76 -1.41 -21.05 4.58
CA HIS A 76 -0.10 -20.70 5.11
C HIS A 76 1.04 -21.55 4.53
N SER A 77 0.75 -22.80 4.13
CA SER A 77 1.70 -23.70 3.47
C SER A 77 2.19 -23.20 2.12
N ASP A 78 1.38 -22.39 1.44
CA ASP A 78 1.67 -21.91 0.09
C ASP A 78 2.41 -20.56 0.10
N VAL A 79 2.72 -20.05 1.30
CA VAL A 79 3.44 -18.79 1.49
C VAL A 79 4.93 -19.05 1.59
N LYS A 80 5.66 -18.60 0.58
CA LYS A 80 7.10 -18.65 0.54
C LYS A 80 7.76 -17.58 1.41
N ARG A 81 7.22 -16.36 1.36
CA ARG A 81 7.79 -15.19 2.07
C ARG A 81 6.70 -14.22 2.52
N VAL A 82 6.93 -13.59 3.67
CA VAL A 82 6.10 -12.48 4.17
C VAL A 82 6.95 -11.23 4.20
N LEU A 83 6.50 -10.19 3.49
CA LEU A 83 7.09 -8.85 3.51
C LEU A 83 6.33 -8.00 4.53
N LYS A 84 7.04 -7.50 5.53
CA LYS A 84 6.45 -6.73 6.64
C LYS A 84 6.82 -5.25 6.55
N PRO A 85 5.84 -4.34 6.42
CA PRO A 85 6.06 -2.91 6.25
C PRO A 85 6.99 -2.30 7.31
N ASP A 86 6.80 -2.65 8.58
CA ASP A 86 7.55 -2.11 9.72
C ASP A 86 8.96 -2.70 9.85
N MET A 87 9.20 -3.89 9.33
CA MET A 87 10.52 -4.50 9.30
C MET A 87 11.40 -3.89 8.19
N GLU A 88 10.79 -3.59 7.04
CA GLU A 88 11.48 -3.08 5.85
C GLU A 88 11.62 -1.54 5.83
N ILE A 89 10.96 -0.81 6.73
CA ILE A 89 10.91 0.65 6.69
C ILE A 89 12.30 1.31 6.69
N ARG A 90 13.27 0.74 7.40
CA ARG A 90 14.64 1.29 7.45
C ARG A 90 15.33 1.16 6.10
N ARG A 91 15.21 0.01 5.44
CA ARG A 91 15.76 -0.24 4.10
C ARG A 91 15.13 0.71 3.09
N ILE A 92 13.79 0.79 3.10
CA ILE A 92 13.03 1.66 2.19
C ILE A 92 13.42 3.14 2.41
N ALA A 93 13.46 3.60 3.65
CA ALA A 93 13.83 4.98 3.97
C ALA A 93 15.29 5.32 3.61
N ALA A 94 16.19 4.34 3.64
CA ALA A 94 17.58 4.53 3.19
C ALA A 94 17.65 4.75 1.68
N ALA A 95 16.88 3.98 0.90
CA ALA A 95 16.84 4.07 -0.56
C ALA A 95 16.00 5.27 -1.07
N HIS A 96 14.98 5.69 -0.33
CA HIS A 96 13.99 6.70 -0.77
C HIS A 96 13.97 7.92 0.16
N PRO A 97 14.62 9.04 -0.22
CA PRO A 97 14.70 10.27 0.61
C PRO A 97 13.34 10.82 1.06
N ARG A 98 12.32 10.73 0.20
CA ARG A 98 10.95 11.19 0.52
C ARG A 98 10.30 10.34 1.61
N VAL A 99 10.50 9.00 1.58
CA VAL A 99 10.05 8.11 2.65
C VAL A 99 10.78 8.42 3.95
N ARG A 100 12.11 8.61 3.90
CA ARG A 100 12.90 9.01 5.07
C ARG A 100 12.39 10.30 5.71
N LYS A 101 12.06 11.31 4.89
CA LYS A 101 11.51 12.57 5.37
C LYS A 101 10.15 12.38 6.04
N LEU A 102 9.24 11.57 5.46
CA LEU A 102 7.96 11.20 6.08
C LEU A 102 8.15 10.47 7.40
N VAL A 103 9.01 9.46 7.44
CA VAL A 103 9.29 8.68 8.67
C VAL A 103 9.80 9.58 9.78
N SER A 104 10.68 10.56 9.46
CA SER A 104 11.20 11.51 10.45
C SER A 104 10.12 12.41 11.06
N LEU A 105 9.05 12.69 10.34
CA LEU A 105 7.90 13.49 10.84
C LEU A 105 7.06 12.70 11.84
N PHE A 106 7.00 11.38 11.71
CA PHE A 106 6.13 10.57 12.56
C PHE A 106 6.70 10.28 13.95
N ALA A 107 8.01 10.36 14.15
CA ALA A 107 8.70 10.17 15.45
C ALA A 107 8.08 9.05 16.33
N GLN A 108 7.63 7.95 15.72
CA GLN A 108 6.88 6.88 16.36
C GLN A 108 7.81 5.78 16.90
N PRO A 109 7.36 5.02 17.93
CA PRO A 109 8.12 3.86 18.40
C PRO A 109 8.42 2.88 17.27
N THR A 110 9.59 2.25 17.35
CA THR A 110 10.01 1.21 16.41
C THR A 110 8.93 0.11 16.29
N GLY A 111 8.68 -0.36 15.07
CA GLY A 111 7.71 -1.42 14.80
C GLY A 111 6.26 -0.96 14.66
N THR A 112 6.00 0.36 14.72
CA THR A 112 4.63 0.89 14.57
C THR A 112 4.38 1.60 13.26
N VAL A 113 5.43 2.06 12.57
CA VAL A 113 5.35 2.70 11.26
C VAL A 113 6.00 1.82 10.21
N GLY A 114 5.38 1.72 9.06
CA GLY A 114 5.90 0.97 7.93
C GLY A 114 5.53 1.61 6.60
N CYS A 115 6.12 1.09 5.53
CA CYS A 115 5.77 1.42 4.16
C CYS A 115 5.35 0.15 3.44
N THR A 116 4.18 0.17 2.79
CA THR A 116 3.60 -0.96 2.08
C THR A 116 3.54 -0.67 0.57
N GLY A 117 2.75 -1.45 -0.17
CA GLY A 117 2.56 -1.23 -1.61
C GLY A 117 3.79 -1.55 -2.46
N SER A 118 3.97 -0.78 -3.52
CA SER A 118 5.06 -1.01 -4.49
C SER A 118 6.45 -0.88 -3.89
N LEU A 119 6.66 0.07 -2.98
CA LEU A 119 7.94 0.28 -2.29
C LEU A 119 8.34 -0.90 -1.41
N LEU A 120 7.37 -1.55 -0.76
CA LEU A 120 7.63 -2.76 0.02
C LEU A 120 8.07 -3.92 -0.86
N CYS A 121 7.46 -4.03 -2.04
CA CYS A 121 7.72 -5.09 -3.02
C CYS A 121 8.92 -4.80 -3.93
N GLU A 122 9.58 -3.64 -3.82
CA GLU A 122 10.64 -3.18 -4.74
C GLU A 122 10.18 -3.14 -6.22
N LEU A 123 8.90 -2.78 -6.42
CA LEU A 123 8.23 -2.71 -7.72
C LEU A 123 7.67 -1.33 -8.01
N GLU A 124 8.21 -0.30 -7.37
CA GLU A 124 7.84 1.09 -7.61
C GLU A 124 8.32 1.58 -8.97
N ASN A 125 7.70 2.64 -9.46
CA ASN A 125 8.13 3.43 -10.61
C ASN A 125 7.88 4.92 -10.33
N GLU A 126 8.15 5.79 -11.28
CA GLU A 126 8.02 7.24 -11.14
C GLU A 126 6.62 7.70 -10.75
N SER A 127 5.58 6.96 -11.12
CA SER A 127 4.18 7.26 -10.78
C SER A 127 3.71 6.67 -9.45
N SER A 128 4.58 5.98 -8.72
CA SER A 128 4.22 5.32 -7.47
C SER A 128 4.05 6.33 -6.33
N ASP A 129 2.96 6.21 -5.60
CA ASP A 129 2.69 6.88 -4.34
C ASP A 129 3.43 6.18 -3.17
N ILE A 130 3.46 6.85 -2.02
CA ILE A 130 4.05 6.31 -0.80
C ILE A 130 2.91 5.80 0.08
N ASP A 131 2.76 4.47 0.16
CA ASP A 131 1.75 3.85 1.01
C ASP A 131 2.31 3.65 2.44
N MET A 132 2.04 4.61 3.33
CA MET A 132 2.44 4.49 4.75
C MET A 132 1.40 3.69 5.53
N VAL A 133 1.87 2.92 6.50
CA VAL A 133 1.03 2.22 7.48
C VAL A 133 1.49 2.55 8.89
N VAL A 134 0.51 2.80 9.78
CA VAL A 134 0.76 3.01 11.21
C VAL A 134 -0.13 2.05 11.99
N TYR A 135 0.50 1.22 12.82
CA TYR A 135 -0.20 0.16 13.56
C TYR A 135 -0.66 0.62 14.94
N GLY A 136 -1.83 0.13 15.31
CA GLY A 136 -2.39 0.30 16.65
C GLY A 136 -2.78 1.74 16.98
N LYS A 137 -2.71 2.08 18.26
CA LYS A 137 -3.12 3.40 18.79
C LYS A 137 -2.28 4.57 18.25
N ASN A 138 -1.08 4.30 17.76
CA ASN A 138 -0.20 5.30 17.17
C ASN A 138 -0.77 5.94 15.89
N TRP A 139 -1.78 5.34 15.28
CA TRP A 139 -2.53 5.92 14.18
C TRP A 139 -3.06 7.32 14.50
N PHE A 140 -3.65 7.53 15.69
CA PHE A 140 -4.19 8.83 16.08
C PHE A 140 -3.10 9.90 16.23
N SER A 141 -1.95 9.52 16.78
CA SER A 141 -0.78 10.41 16.85
C SER A 141 -0.26 10.77 15.45
N ALA A 142 -0.21 9.79 14.55
CA ALA A 142 0.21 10.02 13.16
C ALA A 142 -0.75 10.98 12.42
N GLN A 143 -2.07 10.83 12.60
CA GLN A 143 -3.04 11.78 12.07
C GLN A 143 -2.80 13.21 12.56
N ALA A 144 -2.56 13.37 13.87
CA ALA A 144 -2.25 14.67 14.46
C ALA A 144 -0.98 15.28 13.87
N LEU A 145 0.06 14.47 13.66
CA LEU A 145 1.31 14.91 13.03
C LEU A 145 1.14 15.30 11.55
N VAL A 146 0.36 14.57 10.78
CA VAL A 146 0.03 14.96 9.39
C VAL A 146 -0.71 16.29 9.38
N ARG A 147 -1.72 16.44 10.24
CA ARG A 147 -2.46 17.70 10.38
C ARG A 147 -1.56 18.87 10.76
N GLN A 148 -0.66 18.67 11.71
CA GLN A 148 0.32 19.66 12.13
C GLN A 148 1.29 19.98 11.00
N GLY A 149 1.84 18.96 10.34
CA GLY A 149 2.76 19.11 9.20
C GLY A 149 2.16 19.93 8.06
N ILE A 150 0.87 19.75 7.76
CA ILE A 150 0.16 20.56 6.75
C ILE A 150 0.04 22.02 7.22
N ARG A 151 -0.29 22.27 8.50
CA ARG A 151 -0.39 23.64 9.05
C ARG A 151 0.96 24.36 9.06
N GLU A 152 2.03 23.65 9.28
CA GLU A 152 3.41 24.17 9.34
C GLU A 152 4.09 24.22 7.95
N GLY A 153 3.41 23.79 6.89
CA GLY A 153 3.98 23.74 5.54
C GLY A 153 5.07 22.70 5.32
N LYS A 154 5.20 21.73 6.24
CA LYS A 154 6.13 20.59 6.11
C LYS A 154 5.57 19.48 5.22
N ILE A 155 4.26 19.41 5.12
CA ILE A 155 3.48 18.51 4.27
C ILE A 155 2.55 19.40 3.44
N GLU A 156 2.46 19.14 2.16
CA GLU A 156 1.48 19.79 1.30
C GLU A 156 0.15 19.02 1.36
N GLY A 157 -0.97 19.74 1.43
CA GLY A 157 -2.29 19.15 1.24
C GLY A 157 -2.48 18.73 -0.22
N LEU A 158 -3.38 17.76 -0.49
CA LEU A 158 -3.69 17.37 -1.85
C LEU A 158 -4.32 18.56 -2.61
N SER A 159 -3.86 18.78 -3.85
CA SER A 159 -4.46 19.74 -4.77
C SER A 159 -5.88 19.31 -5.20
N GLU A 160 -6.67 20.25 -5.71
CA GLU A 160 -7.99 19.98 -6.26
C GLU A 160 -7.94 18.90 -7.37
N ALA A 161 -6.98 19.01 -8.28
CA ALA A 161 -6.78 18.03 -9.36
C ALA A 161 -6.52 16.62 -8.79
N MET A 162 -5.82 16.51 -7.66
CA MET A 162 -5.54 15.24 -7.04
C MET A 162 -6.76 14.67 -6.32
N TRP A 163 -7.55 15.53 -5.66
CA TRP A 163 -8.82 15.11 -5.07
C TRP A 163 -9.78 14.56 -6.13
N ARG A 164 -9.84 15.15 -7.32
CA ARG A 164 -10.62 14.63 -8.46
C ARG A 164 -10.14 13.26 -8.90
N LYS A 165 -8.82 13.05 -9.06
CA LYS A 165 -8.26 11.72 -9.39
C LYS A 165 -8.62 10.66 -8.34
N VAL A 166 -8.56 11.01 -7.06
CA VAL A 166 -8.93 10.07 -5.97
C VAL A 166 -10.42 9.74 -6.03
N TYR A 167 -11.27 10.74 -6.28
CA TYR A 167 -12.72 10.56 -6.42
C TYR A 167 -13.07 9.64 -7.60
N GLU A 168 -12.53 9.93 -8.78
CA GLU A 168 -12.74 9.14 -10.01
C GLU A 168 -12.28 7.69 -9.85
N LYS A 169 -11.12 7.47 -9.21
CA LYS A 169 -10.59 6.13 -8.94
C LYS A 169 -11.46 5.34 -7.96
N ARG A 170 -12.06 6.00 -6.97
CA ARG A 170 -12.86 5.34 -5.93
C ARG A 170 -14.31 5.15 -6.30
N LYS A 171 -14.83 5.94 -7.25
CA LYS A 171 -16.23 5.94 -7.71
C LYS A 171 -17.24 5.86 -6.53
N PRO A 172 -17.15 6.76 -5.53
CA PRO A 172 -18.05 6.71 -4.38
C PRO A 172 -19.46 7.13 -4.79
N GLU A 173 -20.47 6.63 -4.08
CA GLU A 173 -21.91 6.94 -4.31
C GLU A 173 -22.33 8.31 -3.77
N ILE A 174 -21.41 9.15 -3.29
CA ILE A 174 -21.67 10.49 -2.75
C ILE A 174 -21.10 11.58 -3.64
N PRO A 175 -21.70 12.80 -3.65
CA PRO A 175 -21.18 13.94 -4.40
C PRO A 175 -19.74 14.27 -4.06
N TYR A 176 -19.00 14.82 -5.05
CA TYR A 176 -17.59 15.16 -4.93
C TYR A 176 -17.26 16.00 -3.69
N ASP A 177 -18.00 17.09 -3.46
CA ASP A 177 -17.74 17.99 -2.33
C ASP A 177 -17.89 17.30 -0.97
N SER A 178 -18.92 16.46 -0.84
CA SER A 178 -19.14 15.62 0.35
C SER A 178 -18.01 14.63 0.54
N PHE A 179 -17.58 13.96 -0.54
CA PHE A 179 -16.44 13.04 -0.51
C PHE A 179 -15.17 13.74 -0.02
N VAL A 180 -14.82 14.87 -0.63
CA VAL A 180 -13.61 15.63 -0.27
C VAL A 180 -13.67 16.11 1.19
N LEU A 181 -14.83 16.58 1.65
CA LEU A 181 -15.04 16.99 3.05
C LEU A 181 -14.77 15.82 4.02
N HIS A 182 -15.29 14.64 3.72
CA HIS A 182 -15.06 13.44 4.54
C HIS A 182 -13.61 12.97 4.51
N GLU A 183 -12.98 12.95 3.34
CA GLU A 183 -11.58 12.51 3.19
C GLU A 183 -10.60 13.48 3.88
N LYS A 184 -10.79 14.78 3.76
CA LYS A 184 -9.94 15.80 4.43
C LYS A 184 -9.93 15.65 5.96
N ARG A 185 -11.06 15.24 6.56
CA ARG A 185 -11.16 15.03 8.02
C ARG A 185 -10.32 13.88 8.54
N LYS A 186 -9.91 12.95 7.66
CA LYS A 186 -9.11 11.79 8.05
C LYS A 186 -7.66 12.12 8.33
N TRP A 187 -7.15 13.23 7.80
CA TRP A 187 -5.74 13.66 7.92
C TRP A 187 -4.72 12.53 7.67
N ASN A 188 -5.01 11.70 6.69
CA ASN A 188 -4.21 10.51 6.34
C ASN A 188 -3.66 10.57 4.92
N ARG A 189 -3.64 11.75 4.33
CA ARG A 189 -3.13 12.00 2.99
C ARG A 189 -2.41 13.32 2.94
N GLY A 190 -1.37 13.34 2.16
CA GLY A 190 -0.60 14.54 1.89
C GLY A 190 0.32 14.35 0.71
N GLN A 191 1.17 15.34 0.52
CA GLN A 191 2.19 15.34 -0.51
C GLN A 191 3.50 15.82 0.10
N ILE A 192 4.59 15.20 -0.28
CA ILE A 192 5.93 15.61 0.11
C ILE A 192 6.82 15.62 -1.15
N GLU A 193 7.39 16.79 -1.46
CA GLU A 193 8.24 16.96 -2.64
C GLU A 193 7.61 16.38 -3.92
N GLY A 194 6.34 16.69 -4.15
CA GLY A 194 5.58 16.25 -5.33
C GLY A 194 5.11 14.78 -5.30
N THR A 195 5.38 14.01 -4.24
CA THR A 195 4.95 12.61 -4.12
C THR A 195 3.84 12.49 -3.09
N TYR A 196 2.77 11.78 -3.46
CA TYR A 196 1.62 11.52 -2.59
C TYR A 196 1.90 10.40 -1.59
N PHE A 197 1.20 10.48 -0.46
CA PHE A 197 1.15 9.42 0.55
C PHE A 197 -0.23 9.31 1.18
#